data_65692348b11b44a6daaa9b7fed1c1bce
#
_entry.id   65692348b11b44a6daaa9b7fed1c1bce
#
_cell.length_a   1.000
_cell.length_b   1.000
_cell.length_c   1.000
_cell.angle_alpha   90.00
_cell.angle_beta   90.00
_cell.angle_gamma   90.00
#
_symmetry.space_group_name_H-M   'P 1'
#
loop_
_entity.id
_entity.type
_entity.pdbx_description
1 polymer ?
#
loop_
_entity_poly.entity_id
_entity_poly.type
_entity_poly.pdbx_seq_one_letter_code
_entity_poly.pdbx_strand_id
1 'polypeptide(L)'
;FGALAQALRDSGVDAHFTIGGHFPSLSSQDTLNLVPEVDSIVRFEGELTLLELTDRVSVGTDWRDAPGIAYRGAAGECRMTPARRLIHDLDTLPWPDRDYEPESILGQPAMPLIASRGCSRTCSFCSIHVFYRAVPGKVVRLRQPRQVVDEMAHLHYERGITIFLFQDDDFPLYGKV
;
A
#
# COMPACT_ATOMS: atom_id res chain seq x y z
N PHE A 1 6.38 11.28 10.47
CA PHE A 1 5.67 11.72 9.26
C PHE A 1 5.10 13.13 9.44
N GLY A 2 4.34 13.43 10.52
CA GLY A 2 3.73 14.76 10.74
C GLY A 2 4.71 15.92 10.64
N ALA A 3 5.86 15.84 11.31
CA ALA A 3 6.89 16.89 11.23
C ALA A 3 7.40 17.14 9.79
N LEU A 4 7.49 16.09 8.97
CA LEU A 4 7.87 16.24 7.55
C LEU A 4 6.74 16.93 6.77
N ALA A 5 5.49 16.50 6.96
CA ALA A 5 4.34 17.11 6.28
C ALA A 5 4.21 18.59 6.64
N GLN A 6 4.35 18.95 7.92
CA GLN A 6 4.38 20.33 8.38
C GLN A 6 5.51 21.13 7.72
N ALA A 7 6.76 20.61 7.75
CA ALA A 7 7.90 21.30 7.15
C ALA A 7 7.72 21.55 5.64
N LEU A 8 7.11 20.63 4.92
CA LEU A 8 6.77 20.80 3.50
C LEU A 8 5.72 21.90 3.30
N ARG A 9 4.66 21.94 4.12
CA ARG A 9 3.67 23.03 4.08
C ARG A 9 4.31 24.38 4.40
N ASP A 10 5.14 24.44 5.45
CA ASP A 10 5.84 25.68 5.86
C ASP A 10 6.80 26.17 4.76
N SER A 11 7.36 25.27 3.95
CA SER A 11 8.18 25.61 2.79
C SER A 11 7.39 26.03 1.53
N GLY A 12 6.06 26.07 1.62
CA GLY A 12 5.18 26.50 0.53
C GLY A 12 4.82 25.40 -0.48
N VAL A 13 4.99 24.12 -0.13
CA VAL A 13 4.54 23.01 -0.99
C VAL A 13 3.02 22.91 -0.97
N ASP A 14 2.39 23.27 -2.08
CA ASP A 14 0.93 23.22 -2.30
C ASP A 14 0.55 21.99 -3.13
N ALA A 15 1.01 20.82 -2.71
CA ALA A 15 0.63 19.54 -3.32
C ALA A 15 -0.46 18.86 -2.47
N HIS A 16 -1.22 17.96 -3.08
CA HIS A 16 -2.14 17.09 -2.36
C HIS A 16 -1.36 16.07 -1.53
N PHE A 17 -1.48 16.11 -0.21
CA PHE A 17 -0.80 15.18 0.69
C PHE A 17 -1.72 14.02 1.04
N THR A 18 -1.32 12.83 0.65
CA THR A 18 -2.03 11.59 1.00
C THR A 18 -1.13 10.61 1.76
N ILE A 19 -1.74 9.83 2.62
CA ILE A 19 -1.06 8.78 3.40
C ILE A 19 -1.85 7.48 3.31
N GLY A 20 -1.18 6.35 3.41
CA GLY A 20 -1.82 5.03 3.41
C GLY A 20 -1.14 4.06 4.36
N GLY A 21 -1.51 2.79 4.26
CA GLY A 21 -0.98 1.71 5.06
C GLY A 21 -1.89 1.29 6.21
N HIS A 22 -1.41 0.41 7.09
CA HIS A 22 -2.22 -0.25 8.11
C HIS A 22 -2.80 0.73 9.14
N PHE A 23 -1.95 1.54 9.77
CA PHE A 23 -2.41 2.46 10.81
C PHE A 23 -3.41 3.49 10.28
N PRO A 24 -3.12 4.24 9.18
CA PRO A 24 -4.09 5.20 8.65
C PRO A 24 -5.40 4.56 8.19
N SER A 25 -5.38 3.34 7.67
CA SER A 25 -6.59 2.64 7.26
C SER A 25 -7.48 2.22 8.42
N LEU A 26 -6.88 1.77 9.52
CA LEU A 26 -7.60 1.25 10.69
C LEU A 26 -7.97 2.36 11.70
N SER A 27 -7.22 3.47 11.72
CA SER A 27 -7.38 4.61 12.63
C SER A 27 -7.41 5.94 11.85
N SER A 28 -8.28 6.03 10.85
CA SER A 28 -8.33 7.20 9.95
C SER A 28 -8.63 8.52 10.70
N GLN A 29 -9.56 8.51 11.66
CA GLN A 29 -9.86 9.70 12.46
C GLN A 29 -8.64 10.18 13.25
N ASP A 30 -7.95 9.23 13.93
CA ASP A 30 -6.76 9.58 14.72
C ASP A 30 -5.64 10.10 13.84
N THR A 31 -5.44 9.46 12.66
CA THR A 31 -4.44 9.90 11.68
C THR A 31 -4.70 11.32 11.22
N LEU A 32 -5.94 11.66 10.85
CA LEU A 32 -6.31 13.02 10.44
C LEU A 32 -6.16 14.03 11.58
N ASN A 33 -6.40 13.64 12.83
CA ASN A 33 -6.21 14.51 13.98
C ASN A 33 -4.72 14.75 14.29
N LEU A 34 -3.90 13.70 14.15
CA LEU A 34 -2.45 13.76 14.44
C LEU A 34 -1.65 14.48 13.35
N VAL A 35 -2.14 14.48 12.11
CA VAL A 35 -1.45 15.08 10.96
C VAL A 35 -2.43 15.95 10.18
N PRO A 36 -2.66 17.19 10.64
CA PRO A 36 -3.61 18.12 10.01
C PRO A 36 -3.25 18.52 8.59
N GLU A 37 -1.99 18.38 8.18
CA GLU A 37 -1.47 18.71 6.85
C GLU A 37 -1.89 17.70 5.77
N VAL A 38 -2.35 16.51 6.16
CA VAL A 38 -2.81 15.47 5.23
C VAL A 38 -4.21 15.81 4.72
N ASP A 39 -4.37 15.81 3.40
CA ASP A 39 -5.63 16.07 2.73
C ASP A 39 -6.51 14.82 2.67
N SER A 40 -5.88 13.65 2.45
CA SER A 40 -6.60 12.37 2.34
C SER A 40 -5.81 11.18 2.86
N ILE A 41 -6.53 10.11 3.15
CA ILE A 41 -5.99 8.78 3.48
C ILE A 41 -6.45 7.81 2.39
N VAL A 42 -5.51 7.11 1.76
CA VAL A 42 -5.79 5.97 0.90
C VAL A 42 -5.87 4.73 1.78
N ARG A 43 -7.05 4.14 1.87
CA ARG A 43 -7.37 3.06 2.80
C ARG A 43 -7.19 1.68 2.18
N PHE A 44 -6.61 0.76 2.95
CA PHE A 44 -6.38 -0.64 2.60
C PHE A 44 -5.43 -0.82 1.40
N GLU A 45 -5.78 -1.62 0.41
CA GLU A 45 -4.99 -1.77 -0.81
C GLU A 45 -5.15 -0.52 -1.68
N GLY A 46 -4.05 0.20 -1.81
CA GLY A 46 -4.06 1.58 -2.31
C GLY A 46 -3.95 1.72 -3.82
N GLU A 47 -3.56 0.71 -4.56
CA GLU A 47 -3.15 0.82 -5.96
C GLU A 47 -4.23 1.50 -6.83
N LEU A 48 -5.44 0.96 -6.81
CA LEU A 48 -6.55 1.52 -7.61
C LEU A 48 -7.10 2.82 -7.04
N THR A 49 -7.06 2.98 -5.71
CA THR A 49 -7.52 4.20 -5.05
C THR A 49 -6.57 5.35 -5.31
N LEU A 50 -5.24 5.10 -5.20
CA LEU A 50 -4.22 6.11 -5.44
C LEU A 50 -4.21 6.54 -6.91
N LEU A 51 -4.35 5.59 -7.83
CA LEU A 51 -4.44 5.89 -9.26
C LEU A 51 -5.63 6.83 -9.54
N GLU A 52 -6.85 6.48 -9.07
CA GLU A 52 -8.01 7.32 -9.27
C GLU A 52 -7.89 8.68 -8.57
N LEU A 53 -7.32 8.72 -7.35
CA LEU A 53 -7.05 9.97 -6.64
C LEU A 53 -6.12 10.89 -7.44
N THR A 54 -5.00 10.36 -7.94
CA THR A 54 -4.03 11.14 -8.71
C THR A 54 -4.62 11.65 -10.01
N ASP A 55 -5.40 10.84 -10.72
CA ASP A 55 -6.10 11.26 -11.94
C ASP A 55 -7.05 12.43 -11.66
N ARG A 56 -7.87 12.32 -10.61
CA ARG A 56 -8.84 13.37 -10.25
C ARG A 56 -8.17 14.67 -9.80
N VAL A 57 -7.12 14.56 -8.97
CA VAL A 57 -6.35 15.72 -8.52
C VAL A 57 -5.67 16.41 -9.70
N SER A 58 -5.08 15.65 -10.63
CA SER A 58 -4.33 16.19 -11.77
C SER A 58 -5.21 17.00 -12.74
N VAL A 59 -6.49 16.61 -12.90
CA VAL A 59 -7.44 17.32 -13.77
C VAL A 59 -8.34 18.30 -12.98
N GLY A 60 -8.13 18.45 -11.67
CA GLY A 60 -8.89 19.39 -10.84
C GLY A 60 -10.35 19.00 -10.58
N THR A 61 -10.70 17.71 -10.71
CA THR A 61 -12.04 17.21 -10.37
C THR A 61 -12.15 16.82 -8.91
N ASP A 62 -13.38 16.77 -8.37
CA ASP A 62 -13.58 16.39 -6.97
C ASP A 62 -13.17 14.91 -6.75
N TRP A 63 -12.27 14.69 -5.83
CA TRP A 63 -11.74 13.38 -5.45
C TRP A 63 -12.42 12.78 -4.21
N ARG A 64 -13.25 13.58 -3.50
CA ARG A 64 -13.81 13.21 -2.19
C ARG A 64 -14.84 12.09 -2.23
N ASP A 65 -15.35 11.74 -3.39
CA ASP A 65 -16.24 10.59 -3.61
C ASP A 65 -15.53 9.36 -4.18
N ALA A 66 -14.21 9.43 -4.46
CA ALA A 66 -13.45 8.29 -4.92
C ALA A 66 -13.48 7.16 -3.88
N PRO A 67 -13.77 5.90 -4.27
CA PRO A 67 -13.83 4.79 -3.33
C PRO A 67 -12.48 4.52 -2.63
N GLY A 68 -12.52 4.17 -1.34
CA GLY A 68 -11.34 3.81 -0.56
C GLY A 68 -10.61 4.98 0.09
N ILE A 69 -11.22 6.17 0.15
CA ILE A 69 -10.62 7.37 0.74
C ILE A 69 -11.23 7.71 2.10
N ALA A 70 -10.41 8.24 3.00
CA ALA A 70 -10.87 9.01 4.15
C ALA A 70 -10.27 10.42 4.11
N TYR A 71 -11.03 11.40 4.57
CA TYR A 71 -10.62 12.82 4.56
C TYR A 71 -11.35 13.60 5.65
N ARG A 72 -10.88 14.83 5.93
CA ARG A 72 -11.50 15.73 6.90
C ARG A 72 -12.66 16.46 6.26
N GLY A 73 -13.87 16.31 6.84
CA GLY A 73 -15.05 17.07 6.48
C GLY A 73 -15.01 18.53 6.97
N ALA A 74 -15.99 19.32 6.56
CA ALA A 74 -16.03 20.76 6.85
C ALA A 74 -16.12 21.10 8.36
N ALA A 75 -16.68 20.19 9.16
CA ALA A 75 -16.76 20.33 10.61
C ALA A 75 -15.60 19.65 11.38
N GLY A 76 -14.57 19.17 10.65
CA GLY A 76 -13.41 18.47 11.20
C GLY A 76 -13.61 16.97 11.42
N GLU A 77 -14.80 16.44 11.12
CA GLU A 77 -15.11 15.02 11.22
C GLU A 77 -14.35 14.20 10.16
N CYS A 78 -14.05 12.93 10.46
CA CYS A 78 -13.54 12.01 9.46
C CYS A 78 -14.68 11.50 8.57
N ARG A 79 -14.62 11.81 7.29
CA ARG A 79 -15.49 11.24 6.26
C ARG A 79 -14.77 10.08 5.55
N MET A 80 -15.49 9.00 5.34
CA MET A 80 -14.97 7.81 4.67
C MET A 80 -15.89 7.40 3.53
N THR A 81 -15.32 7.20 2.35
CA THR A 81 -16.02 6.61 1.23
C THR A 81 -16.07 5.08 1.36
N PRO A 82 -16.95 4.38 0.61
CA PRO A 82 -16.96 2.93 0.59
C PRO A 82 -15.57 2.38 0.28
N ALA A 83 -15.12 1.41 1.08
CA ALA A 83 -13.82 0.77 0.83
C ALA A 83 -13.87 -0.07 -0.45
N ARG A 84 -12.76 -0.11 -1.18
CA ARG A 84 -12.61 -1.03 -2.32
C ARG A 84 -12.49 -2.47 -1.84
N ARG A 85 -12.90 -3.38 -2.70
CA ARG A 85 -12.62 -4.80 -2.49
C ARG A 85 -11.12 -5.07 -2.62
N LEU A 86 -10.63 -6.10 -1.92
CA LEU A 86 -9.27 -6.60 -2.12
C LEU A 86 -9.06 -7.00 -3.58
N ILE A 87 -7.90 -6.72 -4.11
CA ILE A 87 -7.51 -7.11 -5.48
C ILE A 87 -7.47 -8.64 -5.54
N HIS A 88 -8.32 -9.23 -6.36
CA HIS A 88 -8.51 -10.68 -6.40
C HIS A 88 -7.30 -11.39 -7.02
N ASP A 89 -6.85 -10.90 -8.15
CA ASP A 89 -5.71 -11.43 -8.92
C ASP A 89 -4.55 -10.44 -8.83
N LEU A 90 -3.51 -10.83 -8.08
CA LEU A 90 -2.33 -9.99 -7.86
C LEU A 90 -1.44 -9.87 -9.11
N ASP A 91 -1.56 -10.79 -10.06
CA ASP A 91 -0.78 -10.76 -11.30
C ASP A 91 -1.33 -9.76 -12.32
N THR A 92 -2.49 -9.14 -12.05
CA THR A 92 -3.00 -8.00 -12.82
C THR A 92 -2.28 -6.69 -12.50
N LEU A 93 -1.56 -6.64 -11.38
CA LEU A 93 -0.75 -5.48 -11.02
C LEU A 93 0.58 -5.51 -11.77
N PRO A 94 1.08 -4.35 -12.20
CA PRO A 94 2.44 -4.26 -12.74
C PRO A 94 3.46 -4.63 -11.66
N TRP A 95 4.62 -5.09 -12.08
CA TRP A 95 5.75 -5.21 -11.16
C TRP A 95 6.08 -3.83 -10.59
N PRO A 96 6.46 -3.76 -9.28
CA PRO A 96 6.89 -2.51 -8.71
C PRO A 96 8.09 -1.94 -9.46
N ASP A 97 8.05 -0.65 -9.72
CA ASP A 97 9.22 0.06 -10.18
C ASP A 97 10.28 0.08 -9.06
N ARG A 98 11.50 -0.28 -9.38
CA ARG A 98 12.63 -0.37 -8.42
C ARG A 98 13.81 0.44 -8.93
N ASP A 99 13.55 1.65 -9.37
CA ASP A 99 14.53 2.56 -9.94
C ASP A 99 15.51 3.16 -8.91
N TYR A 100 15.76 2.43 -7.82
CA TYR A 100 16.70 2.79 -6.76
C TYR A 100 17.83 1.76 -6.66
N GLU A 101 18.94 2.18 -6.03
CA GLU A 101 20.06 1.30 -5.77
C GLU A 101 19.66 0.11 -4.88
N PRO A 102 20.03 -1.13 -5.24
CA PRO A 102 19.74 -2.30 -4.44
C PRO A 102 20.36 -2.20 -3.03
N GLU A 103 19.67 -2.75 -2.04
CA GLU A 103 20.27 -2.93 -0.72
C GLU A 103 21.46 -3.89 -0.80
N SER A 104 22.44 -3.71 0.10
CA SER A 104 23.58 -4.64 0.19
C SER A 104 23.45 -5.51 1.43
N ILE A 105 23.37 -6.83 1.24
CA ILE A 105 23.37 -7.82 2.31
C ILE A 105 24.63 -8.68 2.13
N LEU A 106 25.53 -8.64 3.10
CA LEU A 106 26.83 -9.37 3.05
C LEU A 106 27.61 -9.08 1.76
N GLY A 107 27.54 -7.83 1.28
CA GLY A 107 28.21 -7.42 0.05
C GLY A 107 27.53 -7.87 -1.25
N GLN A 108 26.35 -8.45 -1.18
CA GLN A 108 25.56 -8.90 -2.32
C GLN A 108 24.34 -8.00 -2.53
N PRO A 109 23.98 -7.67 -3.79
CA PRO A 109 22.80 -6.86 -4.09
C PRO A 109 21.51 -7.62 -3.78
N ALA A 110 20.66 -6.99 -2.98
CA ALA A 110 19.40 -7.54 -2.48
C ALA A 110 18.20 -6.70 -2.89
N MET A 111 17.06 -7.35 -3.16
CA MET A 111 15.82 -6.68 -3.54
C MET A 111 14.61 -7.35 -2.88
N PRO A 112 13.64 -6.57 -2.36
CA PRO A 112 12.40 -7.13 -1.83
C PRO A 112 11.47 -7.62 -2.93
N LEU A 113 10.76 -8.72 -2.63
CA LEU A 113 9.71 -9.32 -3.46
C LEU A 113 8.49 -9.65 -2.62
N ILE A 114 7.34 -9.76 -3.28
CA ILE A 114 6.09 -10.26 -2.69
C ILE A 114 5.55 -11.36 -3.61
N ALA A 115 5.33 -12.54 -3.06
CA ALA A 115 4.68 -13.66 -3.74
C ALA A 115 3.21 -13.83 -3.35
N SER A 116 2.81 -13.24 -2.22
CA SER A 116 1.45 -13.32 -1.69
C SER A 116 1.07 -12.08 -0.89
N ARG A 117 -0.22 -11.92 -0.64
CA ARG A 117 -0.76 -10.93 0.31
C ARG A 117 -1.75 -11.59 1.26
N GLY A 118 -1.74 -11.12 2.49
CA GLY A 118 -2.63 -11.56 3.55
C GLY A 118 -2.15 -12.79 4.30
N CYS A 119 -2.71 -13.00 5.47
CA CYS A 119 -2.37 -14.09 6.37
C CYS A 119 -3.64 -14.83 6.82
N SER A 120 -3.57 -16.15 6.86
CA SER A 120 -4.69 -16.99 7.33
C SER A 120 -4.85 -16.98 8.85
N ARG A 121 -3.83 -16.54 9.58
CA ARG A 121 -3.75 -16.53 11.04
C ARG A 121 -4.56 -15.38 11.64
N THR A 122 -4.81 -15.49 12.97
CA THR A 122 -5.58 -14.50 13.75
C THR A 122 -4.84 -14.14 15.04
N CYS A 123 -3.53 -13.94 14.96
CA CYS A 123 -2.71 -13.60 16.11
C CYS A 123 -3.21 -12.30 16.75
N SER A 124 -3.44 -12.30 18.07
CA SER A 124 -4.10 -11.21 18.81
C SER A 124 -3.34 -9.87 18.78
N PHE A 125 -2.04 -9.90 18.56
CA PHE A 125 -1.17 -8.72 18.50
C PHE A 125 -0.94 -8.19 17.08
N CYS A 126 -1.42 -8.90 16.03
CA CYS A 126 -1.10 -8.61 14.65
C CYS A 126 -2.25 -7.87 13.94
N SER A 127 -1.95 -6.76 13.29
CA SER A 127 -2.93 -5.97 12.54
C SER A 127 -3.25 -6.53 11.15
N ILE A 128 -2.43 -7.44 10.61
CA ILE A 128 -2.56 -7.98 9.25
C ILE A 128 -3.95 -8.57 9.01
N HIS A 129 -4.41 -9.45 9.91
CA HIS A 129 -5.70 -10.10 9.76
C HIS A 129 -6.88 -9.12 9.89
N VAL A 130 -6.75 -8.07 10.71
CA VAL A 130 -7.76 -7.01 10.87
C VAL A 130 -7.85 -6.20 9.58
N PHE A 131 -6.71 -5.81 9.03
CA PHE A 131 -6.61 -5.03 7.81
C PHE A 131 -7.29 -5.72 6.62
N TYR A 132 -6.94 -6.96 6.32
CA TYR A 132 -7.49 -7.66 5.17
C TYR A 132 -8.93 -8.15 5.35
N ARG A 133 -9.40 -8.35 6.60
CA ARG A 133 -10.79 -8.73 6.88
C ARG A 133 -11.75 -7.56 7.01
N ALA A 134 -11.24 -6.34 7.08
CA ALA A 134 -12.07 -5.14 7.16
C ALA A 134 -12.80 -4.82 5.86
N VAL A 135 -12.40 -5.42 4.74
CA VAL A 135 -12.97 -5.15 3.41
C VAL A 135 -13.31 -6.45 2.67
N PRO A 136 -14.26 -6.42 1.72
CA PRO A 136 -14.65 -7.61 0.97
C PRO A 136 -13.51 -8.16 0.10
N GLY A 137 -13.37 -9.48 0.05
CA GLY A 137 -12.43 -10.17 -0.82
C GLY A 137 -11.82 -11.41 -0.18
N LYS A 138 -11.04 -12.16 -0.93
CA LYS A 138 -10.26 -13.29 -0.42
C LYS A 138 -9.04 -12.74 0.33
N VAL A 139 -8.91 -13.06 1.62
CA VAL A 139 -7.86 -12.53 2.48
C VAL A 139 -6.47 -12.95 2.00
N VAL A 140 -6.26 -14.25 1.78
CA VAL A 140 -4.96 -14.77 1.30
C VAL A 140 -5.02 -14.94 -0.21
N ARG A 141 -4.11 -14.28 -0.91
CA ARG A 141 -4.01 -14.31 -2.38
C ARG A 141 -2.57 -14.53 -2.77
N LEU A 142 -2.36 -15.40 -3.73
CA LEU A 142 -1.04 -15.78 -4.22
C LEU A 142 -0.87 -15.23 -5.64
N ARG A 143 0.33 -14.83 -5.97
CA ARG A 143 0.76 -14.63 -7.36
C ARG A 143 1.04 -16.01 -8.00
N GLN A 144 0.93 -16.06 -9.30
CA GLN A 144 1.34 -17.25 -10.05
C GLN A 144 2.85 -17.47 -9.84
N PRO A 145 3.30 -18.69 -9.44
CA PRO A 145 4.73 -18.95 -9.22
C PRO A 145 5.61 -18.56 -10.40
N ARG A 146 5.10 -18.75 -11.63
CA ARG A 146 5.81 -18.35 -12.85
C ARG A 146 6.04 -16.83 -12.89
N GLN A 147 5.04 -16.02 -12.57
CA GLN A 147 5.17 -14.56 -12.57
C GLN A 147 6.20 -14.07 -11.54
N VAL A 148 6.27 -14.73 -10.39
CA VAL A 148 7.28 -14.43 -9.36
C VAL A 148 8.68 -14.79 -9.88
N VAL A 149 8.84 -15.96 -10.49
CA VAL A 149 10.12 -16.39 -11.06
C VAL A 149 10.55 -15.51 -12.24
N ASP A 150 9.61 -15.10 -13.10
CA ASP A 150 9.89 -14.20 -14.21
C ASP A 150 10.39 -12.83 -13.71
N GLU A 151 9.77 -12.30 -12.64
CA GLU A 151 10.24 -11.06 -11.98
C GLU A 151 11.63 -11.22 -11.34
N MET A 152 11.88 -12.34 -10.64
CA MET A 152 13.21 -12.65 -10.10
C MET A 152 14.28 -12.73 -11.21
N ALA A 153 13.97 -13.40 -12.33
CA ALA A 153 14.85 -13.51 -13.47
C ALA A 153 15.16 -12.14 -14.08
N HIS A 154 14.14 -11.31 -14.28
CA HIS A 154 14.31 -9.93 -14.75
C HIS A 154 15.25 -9.15 -13.83
N LEU A 155 15.01 -9.14 -12.53
CA LEU A 155 15.84 -8.43 -11.56
C LEU A 155 17.27 -8.96 -11.51
N HIS A 156 17.44 -10.30 -11.66
CA HIS A 156 18.77 -10.91 -11.68
C HIS A 156 19.57 -10.49 -12.94
N TYR A 157 18.97 -10.63 -14.12
CA TYR A 157 19.70 -10.42 -15.39
C TYR A 157 19.86 -8.93 -15.72
N GLU A 158 18.88 -8.10 -15.44
CA GLU A 158 18.93 -6.67 -15.79
C GLU A 158 19.60 -5.82 -14.71
N ARG A 159 19.56 -6.26 -13.43
CA ARG A 159 20.03 -5.47 -12.30
C ARG A 159 21.05 -6.18 -11.41
N GLY A 160 21.46 -7.39 -11.74
CA GLY A 160 22.45 -8.16 -10.99
C GLY A 160 22.02 -8.58 -9.58
N ILE A 161 20.72 -8.62 -9.29
CA ILE A 161 20.21 -8.99 -7.97
C ILE A 161 20.51 -10.46 -7.70
N THR A 162 21.09 -10.74 -6.55
CA THR A 162 21.48 -12.11 -6.13
C THR A 162 20.75 -12.57 -4.87
N ILE A 163 20.19 -11.65 -4.08
CA ILE A 163 19.42 -11.97 -2.88
C ILE A 163 18.01 -11.41 -3.03
N PHE A 164 17.00 -12.27 -2.82
CA PHE A 164 15.59 -11.90 -2.86
C PHE A 164 14.99 -12.03 -1.46
N LEU A 165 14.42 -10.91 -0.96
CA LEU A 165 13.79 -10.83 0.35
C LEU A 165 12.28 -10.90 0.18
N PHE A 166 11.68 -12.03 0.47
CA PHE A 166 10.22 -12.15 0.44
C PHE A 166 9.59 -11.41 1.63
N GLN A 167 8.79 -10.39 1.33
CA GLN A 167 8.10 -9.51 2.30
C GLN A 167 6.64 -9.92 2.50
N ASP A 168 6.36 -11.19 2.35
CA ASP A 168 5.02 -11.75 2.49
C ASP A 168 4.56 -11.75 3.95
N ASP A 169 3.28 -11.53 4.19
CA ASP A 169 2.69 -11.58 5.54
C ASP A 169 2.79 -12.96 6.20
N ASP A 170 2.78 -14.03 5.40
CA ASP A 170 2.91 -15.44 5.84
C ASP A 170 3.41 -16.28 4.66
N PHE A 171 4.73 -16.46 4.55
CA PHE A 171 5.38 -17.21 3.47
C PHE A 171 6.07 -18.48 4.01
N PRO A 172 6.00 -19.62 3.31
CA PRO A 172 5.15 -19.98 2.17
C PRO A 172 3.83 -20.64 2.62
N LEU A 173 2.72 -20.15 2.14
CA LEU A 173 1.44 -20.81 2.32
C LEU A 173 1.24 -21.93 1.28
N TYR A 174 2.07 -22.96 1.33
CA TYR A 174 1.87 -24.17 0.53
C TYR A 174 1.10 -25.21 1.32
N GLY A 175 -0.19 -25.23 1.16
CA GLY A 175 -1.04 -26.27 1.69
C GLY A 175 -2.48 -25.81 1.66
N LYS A 176 -3.23 -26.30 0.68
CA LYS A 176 -4.70 -26.28 0.58
C LYS A 176 -5.34 -24.99 1.15
N VAL A 177 -5.30 -23.94 0.37
CA VAL A 177 -6.19 -22.78 0.53
C VAL A 177 -7.40 -22.98 -0.35
#